data_78d20273aebc79c381d1cfb7a41545f2
#
_entry.id   78d20273aebc79c381d1cfb7a41545f2
#
_cell.length_a   1.000
_cell.length_b   1.000
_cell.length_c   1.000
_cell.angle_alpha   90.00
_cell.angle_beta   90.00
_cell.angle_gamma   90.00
#
_symmetry.space_group_name_H-M   'P 1'
#
loop_
_entity.id
_entity.type
_entity.pdbx_description
1 polymer ?
#
loop_
_entity_poly.entity_id
_entity_poly.type
_entity_poly.pdbx_seq_one_letter_code
_entity_poly.pdbx_strand_id
1 'polypeptide(L)'
;MSNTFKNRVFGCVVIKSVNSNYNADFSHQPRTLPDGSVYATDKALKYTVRNYIDKNYPEDKVFYFKSLNGDMQPRDLDQNYARFFGDYPKADKKEAVKARKVILGNLRSEERRVGK
;
A
#
# COMPACT_ATOMS: atom_id res chain seq x y z
N MET A 1 24.10 10.84 15.72
CA MET A 1 23.05 9.83 15.95
C MET A 1 21.71 10.47 15.61
N SER A 2 21.00 9.94 14.66
CA SER A 2 19.64 10.45 14.36
C SER A 2 18.71 10.01 15.50
N ASN A 3 18.13 10.98 16.21
CA ASN A 3 17.08 10.70 17.17
C ASN A 3 15.83 10.19 16.42
N THR A 4 15.66 8.87 16.38
CA THR A 4 14.46 8.27 15.78
C THR A 4 13.27 8.54 16.69
N PHE A 5 12.23 9.13 16.17
CA PHE A 5 10.98 9.34 16.89
C PHE A 5 10.32 7.99 17.22
N LYS A 6 10.13 7.71 18.50
CA LYS A 6 9.63 6.41 19.00
C LYS A 6 8.25 6.49 19.65
N ASN A 7 7.67 7.67 19.75
CA ASN A 7 6.39 7.88 20.43
C ASN A 7 5.23 7.52 19.50
N ARG A 8 4.09 7.19 20.10
CA ARG A 8 2.83 7.00 19.36
C ARG A 8 2.34 8.35 18.87
N VAL A 9 1.88 8.40 17.62
CA VAL A 9 1.31 9.59 17.00
C VAL A 9 -0.15 9.36 16.68
N PHE A 10 -0.96 10.35 16.95
CA PHE A 10 -2.36 10.45 16.49
C PHE A 10 -2.49 11.74 15.69
N GLY A 11 -3.23 11.68 14.61
CA GLY A 11 -3.46 12.85 13.79
C GLY A 11 -4.60 12.65 12.81
N CYS A 12 -4.97 13.71 12.15
CA CYS A 12 -5.91 13.68 11.04
C CYS A 12 -5.32 14.43 9.83
N VAL A 13 -5.73 14.02 8.66
CA VAL A 13 -5.42 14.70 7.40
C VAL A 13 -6.74 15.21 6.83
N VAL A 14 -6.85 16.53 6.65
CA VAL A 14 -8.01 17.14 6.02
C VAL A 14 -7.71 17.38 4.54
N ILE A 15 -8.53 16.80 3.67
CA ILE A 15 -8.39 16.91 2.22
C ILE A 15 -9.62 17.60 1.66
N LYS A 16 -9.41 18.66 0.88
CA LYS A 16 -10.46 19.36 0.15
C LYS A 16 -10.22 19.18 -1.35
N SER A 17 -11.17 18.55 -2.04
CA SER A 17 -11.19 18.51 -3.50
C SER A 17 -11.91 19.73 -4.05
N VAL A 18 -11.26 20.47 -4.93
CA VAL A 18 -11.83 21.65 -5.60
C VAL A 18 -11.81 21.40 -7.10
N ASN A 19 -12.99 21.40 -7.73
CA ASN A 19 -13.16 21.11 -9.17
C ASN A 19 -12.45 19.80 -9.62
N SER A 20 -12.43 18.80 -8.75
CA SER A 20 -11.77 17.52 -9.01
C SER A 20 -12.51 16.36 -8.36
N ASN A 21 -12.40 15.19 -8.98
CA ASN A 21 -12.95 13.94 -8.45
C ASN A 21 -11.81 13.17 -7.77
N TYR A 22 -11.78 13.20 -6.43
CA TYR A 22 -10.75 12.51 -5.67
C TYR A 22 -10.89 10.99 -5.69
N ASN A 23 -12.14 10.48 -5.64
CA ASN A 23 -12.40 9.04 -5.64
C ASN A 23 -13.67 8.73 -6.43
N ALA A 24 -13.50 8.23 -7.66
CA ALA A 24 -14.58 7.86 -8.54
C ALA A 24 -15.18 6.49 -8.20
N ASP A 25 -16.44 6.31 -8.56
CA ASP A 25 -17.11 5.01 -8.67
C ASP A 25 -16.91 4.38 -10.07
N PHE A 26 -17.61 3.30 -10.37
CA PHE A 26 -17.53 2.61 -11.67
C PHE A 26 -18.10 3.43 -12.84
N SER A 27 -18.98 4.39 -12.56
CA SER A 27 -19.56 5.29 -13.55
C SER A 27 -18.75 6.58 -13.76
N HIS A 28 -17.54 6.63 -13.18
CA HIS A 28 -16.67 7.80 -13.19
C HIS A 28 -17.22 9.03 -12.45
N GLN A 29 -18.26 8.83 -11.63
CA GLN A 29 -18.81 9.87 -10.78
C GLN A 29 -18.18 9.83 -9.38
N PRO A 30 -18.19 10.95 -8.64
CA PRO A 30 -17.76 10.95 -7.24
C PRO A 30 -18.58 9.94 -6.43
N ARG A 31 -17.90 9.20 -5.54
CA ARG A 31 -18.60 8.28 -4.64
C ARG A 31 -19.48 9.04 -3.68
N THR A 32 -20.75 8.63 -3.61
CA THR A 32 -21.75 9.26 -2.75
C THR A 32 -22.42 8.24 -1.83
N LEU A 33 -22.72 8.67 -0.61
CA LEU A 33 -23.60 7.94 0.29
C LEU A 33 -25.07 8.07 -0.15
N PRO A 34 -25.98 7.22 0.36
CA PRO A 34 -27.42 7.33 0.04
C PRO A 34 -28.04 8.69 0.35
N ASP A 35 -27.47 9.44 1.29
CA ASP A 35 -27.89 10.80 1.66
C ASP A 35 -27.35 11.89 0.71
N GLY A 36 -26.58 11.50 -0.33
CA GLY A 36 -25.97 12.42 -1.29
C GLY A 36 -24.60 12.98 -0.86
N SER A 37 -24.12 12.67 0.34
CA SER A 37 -22.79 13.11 0.82
C SER A 37 -21.69 12.49 -0.01
N VAL A 38 -20.78 13.32 -0.54
CA VAL A 38 -19.59 12.84 -1.26
C VAL A 38 -18.54 12.35 -0.28
N TYR A 39 -17.97 11.19 -0.54
CA TYR A 39 -16.93 10.62 0.29
C TYR A 39 -15.78 9.99 -0.53
N ALA A 40 -14.66 9.78 0.11
CA ALA A 40 -13.56 8.98 -0.42
C ALA A 40 -13.25 7.81 0.53
N THR A 41 -12.81 6.70 -0.05
CA THR A 41 -12.40 5.54 0.75
C THR A 41 -11.00 5.73 1.32
N ASP A 42 -10.71 5.07 2.44
CA ASP A 42 -9.36 4.98 3.01
C ASP A 42 -8.37 4.33 2.02
N LYS A 43 -8.86 3.44 1.16
CA LYS A 43 -8.06 2.80 0.10
C LYS A 43 -7.53 3.82 -0.91
N ALA A 44 -8.32 4.85 -1.26
CA ALA A 44 -7.88 5.90 -2.17
C ALA A 44 -6.71 6.70 -1.58
N LEU A 45 -6.80 7.09 -0.31
CA LEU A 45 -5.71 7.75 0.39
C LEU A 45 -4.46 6.85 0.51
N LYS A 46 -4.64 5.61 0.92
CA LYS A 46 -3.53 4.64 1.05
C LYS A 46 -2.84 4.39 -0.28
N TYR A 47 -3.61 4.29 -1.37
CA TYR A 47 -3.04 4.15 -2.70
C TYR A 47 -2.17 5.37 -3.06
N THR A 48 -2.67 6.58 -2.81
CA THR A 48 -1.93 7.82 -3.08
C THR A 48 -0.61 7.87 -2.31
N VAL A 49 -0.63 7.54 -1.02
CA VAL A 49 0.57 7.50 -0.16
C VAL A 49 1.57 6.46 -0.67
N ARG A 50 1.11 5.23 -0.95
CA ARG A 50 1.98 4.15 -1.45
C ARG A 50 2.59 4.49 -2.80
N ASN A 51 1.79 5.04 -3.72
CA ASN A 51 2.27 5.46 -5.04
C ASN A 51 3.33 6.58 -4.93
N TYR A 52 3.11 7.54 -4.04
CA TYR A 52 4.08 8.59 -3.78
C TYR A 52 5.41 8.03 -3.24
N ILE A 53 5.34 7.11 -2.29
CA ILE A 53 6.53 6.47 -1.72
C ILE A 53 7.26 5.64 -2.78
N ASP A 54 6.54 4.79 -3.52
CA ASP A 54 7.13 3.92 -4.55
C ASP A 54 7.87 4.72 -5.64
N LYS A 55 7.34 5.90 -5.99
CA LYS A 55 7.94 6.77 -7.01
C LYS A 55 9.10 7.64 -6.51
N ASN A 56 9.03 8.12 -5.28
CA ASN A 56 9.97 9.13 -4.79
C ASN A 56 11.03 8.58 -3.83
N TYR A 57 10.81 7.38 -3.29
CA TYR A 57 11.70 6.74 -2.34
C TYR A 57 12.01 5.30 -2.77
N PRO A 58 12.90 5.09 -3.75
CA PRO A 58 13.21 3.77 -4.30
C PRO A 58 13.83 2.81 -3.28
N GLU A 59 14.46 3.34 -2.23
CA GLU A 59 14.98 2.57 -1.10
C GLU A 59 13.88 1.90 -0.27
N ASP A 60 12.67 2.49 -0.30
CA ASP A 60 11.53 2.02 0.46
C ASP A 60 10.72 0.98 -0.33
N LYS A 61 10.61 -0.22 0.22
CA LYS A 61 9.87 -1.32 -0.42
C LYS A 61 8.39 -1.24 -0.06
N VAL A 62 7.56 -0.86 -1.03
CA VAL A 62 6.11 -0.88 -0.88
C VAL A 62 5.59 -2.23 -1.37
N PHE A 63 5.33 -3.15 -0.44
CA PHE A 63 4.98 -4.54 -0.77
C PHE A 63 3.57 -4.68 -1.33
N TYR A 64 2.57 -4.10 -0.67
CA TYR A 64 1.17 -4.11 -1.11
C TYR A 64 0.88 -2.94 -2.06
N PHE A 65 1.50 -2.96 -3.21
CA PHE A 65 1.26 -1.99 -4.26
C PHE A 65 1.00 -2.70 -5.60
N LYS A 66 -0.04 -2.28 -6.30
CA LYS A 66 -0.36 -2.83 -7.61
C LYS A 66 0.69 -2.39 -8.62
N SER A 67 1.59 -3.28 -8.97
CA SER A 67 2.59 -3.08 -10.03
C SER A 67 2.34 -4.06 -11.16
N LEU A 68 2.80 -3.72 -12.36
CA LEU A 68 2.68 -4.57 -13.54
C LEU A 68 3.99 -5.36 -13.75
N ASN A 69 3.86 -6.57 -14.26
CA ASN A 69 5.00 -7.36 -14.75
C ASN A 69 5.39 -6.96 -16.19
N GLY A 70 6.34 -7.66 -16.79
CA GLY A 70 6.78 -7.42 -18.18
C GLY A 70 5.68 -7.57 -19.24
N ASP A 71 4.67 -8.37 -18.94
CA ASP A 71 3.53 -8.62 -19.83
C ASP A 71 2.34 -7.68 -19.56
N MET A 72 2.58 -6.59 -18.84
CA MET A 72 1.57 -5.60 -18.44
C MET A 72 0.41 -6.19 -17.60
N GLN A 73 0.65 -7.34 -16.95
CA GLN A 73 -0.31 -7.95 -16.03
C GLN A 73 0.00 -7.56 -14.57
N PRO A 74 -1.03 -7.42 -13.72
CA PRO A 74 -0.82 -7.18 -12.30
C PRO A 74 0.00 -8.29 -11.66
N ARG A 75 1.06 -7.92 -10.94
CA ARG A 75 1.85 -8.89 -10.16
C ARG A 75 1.04 -9.48 -9.03
N ASP A 76 1.18 -10.77 -8.84
CA ASP A 76 0.72 -11.46 -7.64
C ASP A 76 1.68 -11.22 -6.45
N LEU A 77 1.35 -11.79 -5.28
CA LEU A 77 2.16 -11.59 -4.08
C LEU A 77 3.54 -12.25 -4.18
N ASP A 78 3.66 -13.38 -4.86
CA ASP A 78 4.94 -14.06 -5.05
C ASP A 78 5.84 -13.26 -5.98
N GLN A 79 5.30 -12.71 -7.05
CA GLN A 79 6.01 -11.84 -7.97
C GLN A 79 6.44 -10.51 -7.31
N ASN A 80 5.60 -9.96 -6.42
CA ASN A 80 5.99 -8.80 -5.62
C ASN A 80 7.09 -9.13 -4.62
N TYR A 81 7.04 -10.31 -4.01
CA TYR A 81 8.13 -10.77 -3.15
C TYR A 81 9.44 -10.92 -3.94
N ALA A 82 9.39 -11.58 -5.10
CA ALA A 82 10.55 -11.78 -5.95
C ALA A 82 11.18 -10.46 -6.42
N ARG A 83 10.38 -9.42 -6.66
CA ARG A 83 10.86 -8.07 -7.02
C ARG A 83 11.83 -7.49 -5.98
N PHE A 84 11.64 -7.80 -4.70
CA PHE A 84 12.40 -7.19 -3.61
C PHE A 84 13.38 -8.12 -2.92
N PHE A 85 13.09 -9.42 -2.87
CA PHE A 85 13.77 -10.36 -1.99
C PHE A 85 14.25 -11.65 -2.71
N GLY A 86 14.02 -11.77 -4.01
CA GLY A 86 14.25 -13.01 -4.75
C GLY A 86 13.09 -14.01 -4.63
N ASP A 87 13.26 -15.20 -5.16
CA ASP A 87 12.19 -16.19 -5.26
C ASP A 87 11.60 -16.58 -3.89
N TYR A 88 10.27 -16.64 -3.82
CA TYR A 88 9.61 -17.05 -2.60
C TYR A 88 9.75 -18.58 -2.38
N PRO A 89 10.25 -19.03 -1.23
CA PRO A 89 10.51 -20.46 -0.96
C PRO A 89 9.21 -21.22 -0.67
N LYS A 90 8.52 -21.69 -1.71
CA LYS A 90 7.24 -22.42 -1.58
C LYS A 90 7.39 -23.83 -1.01
N ALA A 91 8.51 -24.49 -1.30
CA ALA A 91 8.71 -25.90 -0.96
C ALA A 91 9.18 -26.15 0.47
N ASP A 92 9.85 -25.18 1.09
CA ASP A 92 10.40 -25.30 2.46
C ASP A 92 9.62 -24.44 3.45
N LYS A 93 8.92 -25.12 4.39
CA LYS A 93 8.15 -24.44 5.44
C LYS A 93 9.01 -23.56 6.35
N LYS A 94 10.25 -23.96 6.65
CA LYS A 94 11.15 -23.17 7.52
C LYS A 94 11.59 -21.89 6.83
N GLU A 95 11.97 -22.00 5.57
CA GLU A 95 12.36 -20.85 4.75
C GLU A 95 11.15 -19.92 4.47
N ALA A 96 9.96 -20.47 4.27
CA ALA A 96 8.73 -19.70 4.14
C ALA A 96 8.41 -18.88 5.40
N VAL A 97 8.68 -19.41 6.60
CA VAL A 97 8.53 -18.65 7.87
C VAL A 97 9.54 -17.51 7.95
N LYS A 98 10.78 -17.73 7.52
CA LYS A 98 11.79 -16.65 7.45
C LYS A 98 11.38 -15.56 6.46
N ALA A 99 10.91 -15.95 5.27
CA ALA A 99 10.41 -15.02 4.26
C ALA A 99 9.25 -14.16 4.78
N ARG A 100 8.30 -14.75 5.52
CA ARG A 100 7.22 -13.98 6.17
C ARG A 100 7.74 -12.97 7.18
N LYS A 101 8.75 -13.32 7.98
CA LYS A 101 9.37 -12.37 8.91
C LYS A 101 10.04 -11.21 8.19
N VAL A 102 10.68 -11.46 7.05
CA VAL A 102 11.28 -10.42 6.21
C VAL A 102 10.21 -9.47 5.67
N ILE A 103 9.10 -10.00 5.16
CA ILE A 103 7.97 -9.18 4.71
C ILE A 103 7.45 -8.31 5.86
N LEU A 104 7.15 -8.92 7.02
CA LEU A 104 6.62 -8.20 8.18
C LEU A 104 7.57 -7.09 8.68
N GLY A 105 8.88 -7.31 8.61
CA GLY A 105 9.87 -6.30 8.96
C GLY A 105 9.92 -5.10 8.01
N ASN A 106 9.53 -5.31 6.74
CA ASN A 106 9.52 -4.26 5.72
C ASN A 106 8.14 -3.65 5.47
N LEU A 107 7.07 -4.17 6.09
CA LEU A 107 5.74 -3.59 5.97
C LEU A 107 5.67 -2.23 6.66
N ARG A 108 5.06 -1.27 5.99
CA ARG A 108 4.73 0.03 6.57
C ARG A 108 3.52 -0.09 7.50
N SER A 109 3.33 0.91 8.35
CA SER A 109 2.25 0.91 9.34
C SER A 109 0.86 0.76 8.72
N GLU A 110 0.61 1.35 7.57
CA GLU A 110 -0.65 1.24 6.84
C GLU A 110 -0.86 -0.15 6.20
N GLU A 111 0.22 -0.87 5.90
CA GLU A 111 0.17 -2.22 5.35
C GLU A 111 -0.03 -3.29 6.41
N ARG A 112 0.47 -3.06 7.63
CA ARG A 112 0.35 -4.01 8.76
C ARG A 112 -1.09 -4.24 9.22
N ARG A 113 -1.99 -3.32 8.93
CA ARG A 113 -3.41 -3.45 9.27
C ARG A 113 -4.20 -4.38 8.36
N VAL A 114 -3.68 -4.74 7.20
CA VAL A 114 -4.37 -5.57 6.21
C VAL A 114 -4.33 -7.06 6.55
N GLY A 115 -3.60 -7.47 7.57
CA GLY A 115 -3.37 -8.86 7.96
C GLY A 115 -4.00 -9.30 9.29
N LYS A 116 -5.13 -8.69 9.72
CA LYS A 116 -5.92 -9.19 10.86
C LYS A 116 -7.24 -9.75 10.40
#